data_73407d1853d1da10bfca55a5e74ee598
#
_entry.id   73407d1853d1da10bfca55a5e74ee598
#
_cell.length_a   1.000
_cell.length_b   1.000
_cell.length_c   1.000
_cell.angle_alpha   90.00
_cell.angle_beta   90.00
_cell.angle_gamma   90.00
#
_symmetry.space_group_name_H-M   'P 1'
#
loop_
_entity.id
_entity.type
_entity.pdbx_description
1 polymer ?
#
loop_
_entity_poly.entity_id
_entity_poly.type
_entity_poly.pdbx_seq_one_letter_code
_entity_poly.pdbx_strand_id
1 'polypeptide(L)'
;MVELKNHPENAHFVTMTYSDESLLKFEQEEALSVASRSIELFRKRWYKKYGNGIKHFLICELGGNDSQRMHLHGILWTEKSKEEIEKVWGYGFVDYGRIS
;
A
#
# COMPACT_ATOMS: atom_id res chain seq x y z
N MET A 1 -12.85 -13.16 -3.56
CA MET A 1 -13.16 -12.61 -2.34
C MET A 1 -13.52 -13.48 -1.24
N VAL A 2 -13.31 -14.71 -1.40
CA VAL A 2 -13.61 -15.63 -0.32
C VAL A 2 -12.74 -15.45 0.88
N GLU A 3 -11.58 -14.86 0.69
CA GLU A 3 -10.66 -14.73 1.82
C GLU A 3 -11.22 -13.83 2.91
N LEU A 4 -11.91 -12.79 2.51
CA LEU A 4 -12.48 -11.89 3.48
C LEU A 4 -13.48 -12.62 4.36
N LYS A 5 -14.19 -13.54 3.76
CA LYS A 5 -15.16 -14.31 4.49
C LYS A 5 -14.51 -15.26 5.47
N ASN A 6 -13.38 -15.83 5.06
CA ASN A 6 -12.70 -16.82 5.90
C ASN A 6 -11.85 -16.19 7.00
N HIS A 7 -11.32 -15.00 6.77
CA HIS A 7 -10.41 -14.39 7.72
C HIS A 7 -10.71 -12.91 7.89
N PRO A 8 -11.94 -12.59 8.29
CA PRO A 8 -12.31 -11.18 8.38
C PRO A 8 -11.49 -10.40 9.40
N GLU A 9 -11.04 -11.07 10.44
CA GLU A 9 -10.29 -10.38 11.48
C GLU A 9 -8.91 -9.95 11.00
N ASN A 10 -8.43 -10.53 9.90
CA ASN A 10 -7.12 -10.17 9.37
C ASN A 10 -7.22 -9.22 8.18
N ALA A 11 -8.41 -8.79 7.85
CA ALA A 11 -8.61 -7.92 6.72
C ALA A 11 -8.63 -6.47 7.19
N HIS A 12 -7.77 -5.65 6.63
CA HIS A 12 -7.66 -4.26 7.02
C HIS A 12 -7.80 -3.37 5.81
N PHE A 13 -8.71 -2.42 5.88
CA PHE A 13 -8.73 -1.36 4.89
C PHE A 13 -7.54 -0.46 5.16
N VAL A 14 -6.77 -0.18 4.13
CA VAL A 14 -5.56 0.61 4.28
C VAL A 14 -5.50 1.72 3.27
N THR A 15 -4.81 2.78 3.64
CA THR A 15 -4.40 3.82 2.72
C THR A 15 -2.90 3.92 2.85
N MET A 16 -2.22 3.76 1.72
CA MET A 16 -0.76 3.77 1.69
C MET A 16 -0.33 4.95 0.87
N THR A 17 0.39 5.86 1.48
CA THR A 17 0.75 7.12 0.85
C THR A 17 2.20 7.14 0.46
N TYR A 18 2.58 8.17 -0.29
CA TYR A 18 3.96 8.42 -0.67
C TYR A 18 4.38 9.75 -0.07
N SER A 19 5.53 9.76 0.56
CA SER A 19 6.06 11.02 1.09
C SER A 19 6.49 11.92 -0.05
N ASP A 20 6.69 13.19 0.27
CA ASP A 20 7.18 14.13 -0.74
C ASP A 20 8.52 13.66 -1.29
N GLU A 21 9.37 13.16 -0.42
CA GLU A 21 10.66 12.66 -0.85
C GLU A 21 10.53 11.51 -1.83
N SER A 22 9.61 10.59 -1.54
CA SER A 22 9.38 9.46 -2.45
C SER A 22 8.84 9.94 -3.79
N LEU A 23 7.93 10.88 -3.76
CA LEU A 23 7.35 11.39 -5.00
C LEU A 23 8.38 12.09 -5.86
N LEU A 24 9.32 12.78 -5.23
CA LEU A 24 10.37 13.42 -5.99
C LEU A 24 11.22 12.42 -6.74
N LYS A 25 11.46 11.28 -6.13
CA LYS A 25 12.24 10.25 -6.79
C LYS A 25 11.55 9.70 -8.02
N PHE A 26 10.24 9.80 -8.05
CA PHE A 26 9.45 9.22 -9.13
C PHE A 26 8.87 10.24 -10.09
N GLU A 27 9.30 11.49 -10.01
CA GLU A 27 8.56 12.53 -10.71
C GLU A 27 8.60 12.40 -12.22
N GLN A 28 9.58 11.67 -12.75
CA GLN A 28 9.67 11.47 -14.17
C GLN A 28 8.87 10.29 -14.68
N GLU A 29 8.19 9.60 -13.80
CA GLU A 29 7.51 8.36 -14.15
C GLU A 29 6.01 8.54 -14.06
N GLU A 30 5.31 7.74 -14.83
CA GLU A 30 3.86 7.75 -14.77
C GLU A 30 3.37 7.14 -13.48
N ALA A 31 2.28 7.68 -12.97
CA ALA A 31 1.76 7.26 -11.67
C ALA A 31 1.47 5.76 -11.62
N LEU A 32 0.88 5.22 -12.67
CA LEU A 32 0.55 3.79 -12.64
C LEU A 32 1.79 2.92 -12.61
N SER A 33 2.83 3.35 -13.31
CA SER A 33 4.10 2.61 -13.26
C SER A 33 4.70 2.65 -11.87
N VAL A 34 4.65 3.81 -11.24
CA VAL A 34 5.16 3.94 -9.87
C VAL A 34 4.37 3.04 -8.93
N ALA A 35 3.05 3.06 -9.06
CA ALA A 35 2.21 2.25 -8.18
C ALA A 35 2.52 0.78 -8.36
N SER A 36 2.59 0.31 -9.59
CA SER A 36 2.86 -1.10 -9.86
C SER A 36 4.21 -1.52 -9.28
N ARG A 37 5.22 -0.70 -9.50
CA ARG A 37 6.54 -1.04 -9.01
C ARG A 37 6.60 -1.00 -7.49
N SER A 38 5.95 -0.02 -6.90
CA SER A 38 5.93 0.08 -5.44
C SER A 38 5.27 -1.13 -4.81
N ILE A 39 4.16 -1.56 -5.37
CA ILE A 39 3.46 -2.73 -4.86
C ILE A 39 4.31 -3.97 -5.01
N GLU A 40 4.96 -4.11 -6.15
CA GLU A 40 5.81 -5.27 -6.39
C GLU A 40 6.97 -5.31 -5.41
N LEU A 41 7.61 -4.18 -5.16
CA LEU A 41 8.71 -4.13 -4.22
C LEU A 41 8.23 -4.36 -2.80
N PHE A 42 7.07 -3.82 -2.45
CA PHE A 42 6.47 -4.08 -1.14
C PHE A 42 6.25 -5.57 -0.95
N ARG A 43 5.66 -6.21 -1.95
CA ARG A 43 5.37 -7.63 -1.90
C ARG A 43 6.64 -8.45 -1.73
N LYS A 44 7.69 -8.10 -2.46
CA LYS A 44 8.96 -8.81 -2.36
C LYS A 44 9.62 -8.63 -1.01
N ARG A 45 9.58 -7.40 -0.49
CA ARG A 45 10.16 -7.14 0.82
C ARG A 45 9.40 -7.86 1.91
N TRP A 46 8.09 -7.94 1.76
CA TRP A 46 7.26 -8.65 2.72
C TRP A 46 7.64 -10.13 2.75
N TYR A 47 7.75 -10.73 1.58
CA TYR A 47 8.10 -12.14 1.49
C TYR A 47 9.45 -12.39 2.11
N LYS A 48 10.39 -11.52 1.82
CA LYS A 48 11.73 -11.69 2.35
C LYS A 48 11.77 -11.58 3.87
N LYS A 49 10.95 -10.70 4.41
CA LYS A 49 10.96 -10.48 5.86
C LYS A 49 10.19 -11.55 6.63
N TYR A 50 9.07 -11.98 6.10
CA TYR A 50 8.18 -12.85 6.86
C TYR A 50 8.11 -14.27 6.34
N GLY A 51 8.68 -14.55 5.19
CA GLY A 51 8.73 -15.91 4.67
C GLY A 51 7.49 -16.34 3.91
N ASN A 52 6.50 -15.48 3.80
CA ASN A 52 5.31 -15.80 3.00
C ASN A 52 4.78 -14.51 2.40
N GLY A 53 3.87 -14.67 1.45
CA GLY A 53 3.33 -13.52 0.77
C GLY A 53 2.23 -12.86 1.58
N ILE A 54 1.86 -11.66 1.16
CA ILE A 54 0.74 -10.97 1.75
C ILE A 54 -0.35 -10.85 0.68
N LYS A 55 -1.54 -11.29 1.03
CA LYS A 55 -2.67 -11.16 0.15
C LYS A 55 -3.15 -9.71 0.18
N HIS A 56 -3.39 -9.15 -0.98
CA HIS A 56 -3.71 -7.74 -1.04
C HIS A 56 -4.62 -7.44 -2.22
N PHE A 57 -5.34 -6.35 -2.11
CA PHE A 57 -6.12 -5.78 -3.19
C PHE A 57 -5.97 -4.27 -3.07
N LEU A 58 -5.19 -3.68 -3.94
CA LEU A 58 -4.84 -2.27 -3.83
C LEU A 58 -5.19 -1.54 -5.12
N ILE A 59 -5.71 -0.35 -4.97
CA ILE A 59 -6.09 0.51 -6.07
C ILE A 59 -5.27 1.79 -5.96
N CYS A 60 -4.73 2.21 -7.10
CA CYS A 60 -4.01 3.48 -7.15
C CYS A 60 -5.01 4.59 -7.42
N GLU A 61 -4.96 5.63 -6.63
CA GLU A 61 -5.82 6.78 -6.81
C GLU A 61 -4.96 8.02 -6.89
N LEU A 62 -5.20 8.84 -7.89
CA LEU A 62 -4.45 10.07 -8.03
C LEU A 62 -5.10 11.14 -7.18
N GLY A 63 -4.30 12.11 -6.78
CA GLY A 63 -4.80 13.17 -5.96
C GLY A 63 -5.81 14.03 -6.69
N GLY A 64 -6.42 14.89 -5.95
CA GLY A 64 -7.42 15.78 -6.51
C GLY A 64 -6.80 16.90 -7.31
N ASN A 65 -7.54 17.97 -7.44
CA ASN A 65 -7.17 19.03 -8.32
C ASN A 65 -5.76 19.52 -8.18
N ASP A 66 -5.37 19.77 -6.98
CA ASP A 66 -4.13 20.46 -6.77
C ASP A 66 -3.08 19.61 -6.14
N SER A 67 -3.41 18.42 -5.76
CA SER A 67 -2.43 17.70 -5.00
C SER A 67 -1.51 16.87 -5.83
N GLN A 68 -1.99 16.32 -6.88
CA GLN A 68 -1.16 15.42 -7.65
C GLN A 68 -0.61 14.29 -6.79
N ARG A 69 -1.04 14.22 -5.56
CA ARG A 69 -0.48 13.25 -4.65
C ARG A 69 -1.19 11.93 -4.80
N MET A 70 -0.45 10.96 -5.23
CA MET A 70 -0.93 9.62 -5.46
C MET A 70 -0.98 8.86 -4.16
N HIS A 71 -1.94 7.96 -4.04
CA HIS A 71 -1.94 7.04 -2.91
C HIS A 71 -2.59 5.74 -3.34
N LEU A 72 -2.37 4.71 -2.55
CA LEU A 72 -2.99 3.42 -2.77
C LEU A 72 -3.99 3.18 -1.64
N HIS A 73 -5.10 2.55 -1.98
CA HIS A 73 -6.01 2.15 -0.92
C HIS A 73 -6.65 0.82 -1.31
N GLY A 74 -7.09 0.11 -0.32
CA GLY A 74 -7.66 -1.20 -0.56
C GLY A 74 -7.62 -2.04 0.69
N ILE A 75 -7.33 -3.31 0.51
CA ILE A 75 -7.37 -4.26 1.61
C ILE A 75 -6.08 -5.05 1.66
N LEU A 76 -5.56 -5.21 2.87
CA LEU A 76 -4.47 -6.13 3.14
C LEU A 76 -4.95 -7.18 4.12
N TRP A 77 -4.57 -8.42 3.89
CA TRP A 77 -4.92 -9.52 4.79
C TRP A 77 -3.66 -9.94 5.52
N THR A 78 -3.55 -9.54 6.78
CA THR A 78 -2.36 -9.84 7.55
C THR A 78 -2.65 -9.68 9.03
N GLU A 79 -1.90 -10.40 9.85
CA GLU A 79 -1.95 -10.25 11.29
C GLU A 79 -0.97 -9.19 11.79
N LYS A 80 -0.13 -8.69 10.91
CA LYS A 80 0.90 -7.75 11.34
C LYS A 80 0.29 -6.39 11.64
N SER A 81 0.96 -5.64 12.48
CA SER A 81 0.46 -4.33 12.88
C SER A 81 0.63 -3.32 11.77
N LYS A 82 -0.09 -2.20 11.92
CA LYS A 82 0.02 -1.10 10.99
C LYS A 82 1.48 -0.62 10.91
N GLU A 83 2.13 -0.57 12.03
CA GLU A 83 3.52 -0.11 12.08
C GLU A 83 4.45 -1.02 11.31
N GLU A 84 4.20 -2.31 11.37
CA GLU A 84 5.03 -3.23 10.61
C GLU A 84 4.77 -3.12 9.13
N ILE A 85 3.51 -2.95 8.75
CA ILE A 85 3.17 -2.74 7.37
C ILE A 85 3.87 -1.49 6.84
N GLU A 86 3.83 -0.42 7.62
CA GLU A 86 4.42 0.83 7.23
C GLU A 86 5.93 0.73 7.03
N LYS A 87 6.59 -0.03 7.90
CA LYS A 87 8.01 -0.24 7.76
C LYS A 87 8.37 -0.94 6.48
N VAL A 88 7.60 -1.95 6.12
CA VAL A 88 7.88 -2.67 4.89
C VAL A 88 7.52 -1.84 3.67
N TRP A 89 6.46 -1.04 3.78
CA TRP A 89 6.05 -0.16 2.69
C TRP A 89 7.16 0.83 2.36
N GLY A 90 7.59 1.59 3.33
CA GLY A 90 8.79 2.42 3.20
C GLY A 90 8.68 3.67 2.35
N TYR A 91 7.54 3.94 1.73
CA TYR A 91 7.41 5.10 0.87
C TYR A 91 6.67 6.25 1.52
N GLY A 92 5.97 6.00 2.60
CA GLY A 92 5.21 7.03 3.28
C GLY A 92 4.40 6.41 4.39
N PHE A 93 3.27 7.03 4.70
CA PHE A 93 2.42 6.57 5.79
C PHE A 93 1.51 5.45 5.36
N VAL A 94 1.14 4.63 6.31
CA VAL A 94 0.08 3.63 6.13
C VAL A 94 -0.94 3.87 7.21
N ASP A 95 -2.18 4.09 6.82
CA ASP A 95 -3.28 4.25 7.77
C ASP A 95 -4.30 3.18 7.56
N TYR A 96 -4.97 2.81 8.63
CA TYR A 96 -6.09 1.89 8.54
C TYR A 96 -7.35 2.68 8.28
N GLY A 97 -8.27 2.04 7.55
CA GLY A 97 -9.53 2.66 7.25
C GLY A 97 -9.49 3.38 5.92
N ARG A 98 -10.65 3.83 5.49
CA ARG A 98 -10.78 4.50 4.22
C ARG A 98 -10.67 6.00 4.42
N ILE A 99 -10.12 6.63 3.40
CA ILE A 99 -10.13 8.08 3.36
C ILE A 99 -11.54 8.51 3.02
N SER A 100 -12.09 9.40 3.81
CA SER A 100 -13.45 9.87 3.53
C SER A 100 -13.44 11.19 2.82
#